data_2581551a6c2f0db911f502f40badda12
#
_entry.id   2581551a6c2f0db911f502f40badda12
#
_cell.length_a   1.000
_cell.length_b   1.000
_cell.length_c   1.000
_cell.angle_alpha   90.00
_cell.angle_beta   90.00
_cell.angle_gamma   90.00
#
_symmetry.space_group_name_H-M   'P 1'
#
loop_
_entity.id
_entity.type
_entity.pdbx_description
1 polymer ?
#
loop_
_entity_poly.entity_id
_entity_poly.type
_entity_poly.pdbx_seq_one_letter_code
_entity_poly.pdbx_strand_id
1 'polypeptide(L)'
;RWYFYINSAPWLPNRFHGKAVVEGQRKFMGTLWNTYAFFVLYANIDNFDATKYTLNYDQLPVMDKWLLSKLNSMIIEVDDDLDHYKIPEAARALESFVDDMSNWYVRRSRERFWAKGMEQDKINAYMTLYTALVTVAKCAAPMIPFMTEDIYQNLVRSIDKTAPESIHLCDFPVADEKMIDKKLEEDMKEVLDIVVMGRACRNTANIKNRQPIGNMFVKADHSLTDFYVDIIEDELNVKNVTFTDDVRDFTSYTFKPQLKTVGPKYGKQLGGIKEHLSSLDGNAAMDELKAKGALVFDVAGTKVSLSEEDLLIEMSQKEGYVSEADNYMTVVLDTNLTPELI
;
A
#
# COMPACT_ATOMS: atom_id res chain seq x y z
N ARG A 1 8.70 -16.56 20.16
CA ARG A 1 9.80 -16.52 19.20
C ARG A 1 9.68 -15.34 18.23
N TRP A 2 8.57 -15.23 17.49
CA TRP A 2 8.38 -14.20 16.46
C TRP A 2 8.66 -12.79 16.96
N TYR A 3 8.13 -12.42 18.12
CA TYR A 3 8.36 -11.11 18.74
C TYR A 3 9.85 -10.78 18.87
N PHE A 4 10.65 -11.74 19.33
CA PHE A 4 12.08 -11.53 19.50
C PHE A 4 12.84 -11.36 18.20
N TYR A 5 12.41 -12.01 17.13
CA TYR A 5 13.06 -11.89 15.83
C TYR A 5 12.72 -10.59 15.11
N ILE A 6 11.46 -10.15 15.19
CA ILE A 6 11.01 -8.98 14.43
C ILE A 6 11.29 -7.65 15.13
N ASN A 7 11.41 -7.66 16.46
CA ASN A 7 11.44 -6.42 17.25
C ASN A 7 12.82 -5.76 17.27
N SER A 8 13.89 -6.52 17.42
CA SER A 8 15.24 -5.99 17.49
C SER A 8 16.28 -7.02 17.07
N ALA A 9 17.50 -6.53 16.73
CA ALA A 9 18.63 -7.40 16.43
C ALA A 9 18.95 -8.31 17.62
N PRO A 10 19.33 -9.58 17.39
CA PRO A 10 19.55 -10.56 18.46
C PRO A 10 20.61 -10.19 19.51
N TRP A 11 21.56 -9.34 19.13
CA TRP A 11 22.63 -8.87 20.02
C TRP A 11 22.28 -7.60 20.82
N LEU A 12 21.08 -7.06 20.62
CA LEU A 12 20.60 -5.88 21.35
C LEU A 12 19.66 -6.27 22.49
N PRO A 13 19.63 -5.48 23.58
CA PRO A 13 18.63 -5.65 24.63
C PRO A 13 17.22 -5.52 24.09
N ASN A 14 16.34 -6.41 24.50
CA ASN A 14 14.95 -6.41 24.09
C ASN A 14 14.03 -6.22 25.32
N ARG A 15 13.10 -5.27 25.22
CA ARG A 15 12.08 -5.06 26.24
C ARG A 15 10.92 -6.02 26.02
N PHE A 16 10.59 -6.76 27.03
CA PHE A 16 9.49 -7.72 27.00
C PHE A 16 8.20 -7.10 27.52
N HIS A 17 7.17 -7.13 26.66
CA HIS A 17 5.80 -6.74 27.02
C HIS A 17 4.82 -7.78 26.49
N GLY A 18 4.05 -8.41 27.38
CA GLY A 18 3.10 -9.45 26.99
C GLY A 18 2.10 -9.00 25.92
N LYS A 19 1.59 -7.77 26.00
CA LYS A 19 0.68 -7.22 24.97
C LYS A 19 1.34 -7.12 23.58
N ALA A 20 2.59 -6.69 23.52
CA ALA A 20 3.33 -6.57 22.26
C ALA A 20 3.61 -7.96 21.65
N VAL A 21 3.87 -8.97 22.48
CA VAL A 21 4.03 -10.36 22.01
C VAL A 21 2.74 -10.87 21.38
N VAL A 22 1.60 -10.67 22.04
CA VAL A 22 0.28 -11.08 21.52
C VAL A 22 -0.06 -10.35 20.24
N GLU A 23 0.23 -9.06 20.15
CA GLU A 23 -0.02 -8.29 18.95
C GLU A 23 0.85 -8.73 17.77
N GLY A 24 2.12 -8.98 18.00
CA GLY A 24 3.04 -9.54 16.98
C GLY A 24 2.58 -10.91 16.49
N GLN A 25 2.14 -11.77 17.41
CA GLN A 25 1.57 -13.07 17.06
C GLN A 25 0.31 -12.90 16.20
N ARG A 26 -0.62 -12.05 16.60
CA ARG A 26 -1.86 -11.81 15.86
C ARG A 26 -1.60 -11.25 14.47
N LYS A 27 -0.72 -10.29 14.36
CA LYS A 27 -0.44 -9.58 13.10
C LYS A 27 0.19 -10.47 12.04
N PHE A 28 1.10 -11.36 12.40
CA PHE A 28 1.79 -12.25 11.46
C PHE A 28 1.24 -13.68 11.49
N MET A 29 1.39 -14.36 12.61
CA MET A 29 1.01 -15.76 12.74
C MET A 29 -0.50 -15.96 12.57
N GLY A 30 -1.29 -15.08 13.16
CA GLY A 30 -2.75 -15.10 13.01
C GLY A 30 -3.19 -14.85 11.57
N THR A 31 -2.57 -13.92 10.88
CA THR A 31 -2.86 -13.61 9.47
C THR A 31 -2.47 -14.78 8.57
N LEU A 32 -1.29 -15.34 8.76
CA LEU A 32 -0.84 -16.52 8.02
C LEU A 32 -1.77 -17.72 8.24
N TRP A 33 -2.12 -17.99 9.50
CA TRP A 33 -3.03 -19.09 9.85
C TRP A 33 -4.42 -18.92 9.24
N ASN A 34 -4.97 -17.72 9.28
CA ASN A 34 -6.29 -17.44 8.68
C ASN A 34 -6.27 -17.59 7.16
N THR A 35 -5.19 -17.21 6.50
CA THR A 35 -5.02 -17.41 5.05
C THR A 35 -4.91 -18.89 4.71
N TYR A 36 -4.14 -19.62 5.50
CA TYR A 36 -4.05 -21.08 5.38
C TYR A 36 -5.41 -21.76 5.63
N ALA A 37 -6.13 -21.37 6.67
CA ALA A 37 -7.46 -21.91 6.97
C ALA A 37 -8.47 -21.63 5.85
N PHE A 38 -8.42 -20.46 5.24
CA PHE A 38 -9.21 -20.12 4.05
C PHE A 38 -8.91 -21.10 2.90
N PHE A 39 -7.64 -21.31 2.61
CA PHE A 39 -7.22 -22.26 1.56
C PHE A 39 -7.74 -23.67 1.85
N VAL A 40 -7.52 -24.18 3.05
CA VAL A 40 -7.93 -25.54 3.45
C VAL A 40 -9.45 -25.72 3.36
N LEU A 41 -10.20 -24.73 3.83
CA LEU A 41 -11.67 -24.78 3.78
C LEU A 41 -12.17 -24.99 2.35
N TYR A 42 -11.73 -24.16 1.42
CA TYR A 42 -12.20 -24.25 0.04
C TYR A 42 -11.59 -25.42 -0.72
N ALA A 43 -10.32 -25.74 -0.48
CA ALA A 43 -9.68 -26.92 -1.05
C ALA A 43 -10.41 -28.22 -0.65
N ASN A 44 -10.88 -28.31 0.58
CA ASN A 44 -11.69 -29.46 1.03
C ASN A 44 -13.07 -29.49 0.34
N ILE A 45 -13.72 -28.36 0.18
CA ILE A 45 -15.01 -28.27 -0.51
C ILE A 45 -14.88 -28.71 -1.98
N ASP A 46 -13.83 -28.28 -2.66
CA ASP A 46 -13.59 -28.55 -4.06
C ASP A 46 -12.79 -29.83 -4.32
N ASN A 47 -12.38 -30.54 -3.27
CA ASN A 47 -11.48 -31.72 -3.38
C ASN A 47 -10.21 -31.37 -4.18
N PHE A 48 -9.64 -30.20 -3.95
CA PHE A 48 -8.46 -29.75 -4.66
C PHE A 48 -7.22 -30.54 -4.23
N ASP A 49 -6.47 -31.02 -5.21
CA ASP A 49 -5.19 -31.70 -5.03
C ASP A 49 -4.14 -31.03 -5.92
N ALA A 50 -3.19 -30.34 -5.31
CA ALA A 50 -2.15 -29.59 -6.01
C ALA A 50 -1.24 -30.48 -6.89
N THR A 51 -1.12 -31.78 -6.58
CA THR A 51 -0.30 -32.71 -7.38
C THR A 51 -0.90 -33.02 -8.75
N LYS A 52 -2.18 -32.71 -8.95
CA LYS A 52 -2.88 -32.94 -10.22
C LYS A 52 -2.79 -31.80 -11.22
N TYR A 53 -2.21 -30.68 -10.81
CA TYR A 53 -2.13 -29.48 -11.63
C TYR A 53 -0.70 -28.96 -11.70
N THR A 54 -0.42 -28.19 -12.76
CA THR A 54 0.86 -27.52 -12.95
C THR A 54 0.63 -26.02 -13.05
N LEU A 55 1.44 -25.25 -12.32
CA LEU A 55 1.43 -23.80 -12.42
C LEU A 55 2.04 -23.38 -13.77
N ASN A 56 1.22 -22.81 -14.65
CA ASN A 56 1.68 -22.25 -15.92
C ASN A 56 1.68 -20.73 -15.83
N TYR A 57 2.83 -20.16 -15.53
CA TYR A 57 3.00 -18.74 -15.28
C TYR A 57 2.47 -17.85 -16.42
N ASP A 58 2.75 -18.20 -17.67
CA ASP A 58 2.38 -17.37 -18.82
C ASP A 58 0.86 -17.22 -19.01
N GLN A 59 0.09 -18.18 -18.48
CA GLN A 59 -1.36 -18.20 -18.58
C GLN A 59 -2.06 -17.63 -17.34
N LEU A 60 -1.31 -17.17 -16.36
CA LEU A 60 -1.89 -16.62 -15.12
C LEU A 60 -2.43 -15.21 -15.34
N PRO A 61 -3.54 -14.84 -14.67
CA PRO A 61 -3.98 -13.46 -14.63
C PRO A 61 -2.99 -12.58 -13.86
N VAL A 62 -3.09 -11.26 -14.07
CA VAL A 62 -2.14 -10.29 -13.53
C VAL A 62 -2.02 -10.35 -12.00
N MET A 63 -3.13 -10.56 -11.29
CA MET A 63 -3.10 -10.67 -9.82
C MET A 63 -2.28 -11.86 -9.33
N ASP A 64 -2.36 -13.00 -10.03
CA ASP A 64 -1.56 -14.17 -9.69
C ASP A 64 -0.07 -13.91 -9.98
N LYS A 65 0.23 -13.31 -11.13
CA LYS A 65 1.61 -12.90 -11.46
C LYS A 65 2.18 -11.91 -10.46
N TRP A 66 1.37 -10.97 -9.99
CA TRP A 66 1.78 -10.04 -8.95
C TRP A 66 2.16 -10.75 -7.65
N LEU A 67 1.32 -11.67 -7.16
CA LEU A 67 1.63 -12.39 -5.92
C LEU A 67 2.90 -13.24 -6.07
N LEU A 68 3.07 -13.92 -7.19
CA LEU A 68 4.27 -14.74 -7.44
C LEU A 68 5.53 -13.88 -7.62
N SER A 69 5.42 -12.71 -8.23
CA SER A 69 6.52 -11.75 -8.30
C SER A 69 6.95 -11.29 -6.92
N LYS A 70 5.98 -10.88 -6.09
CA LYS A 70 6.21 -10.49 -4.69
C LYS A 70 6.80 -11.63 -3.87
N LEU A 71 6.32 -12.84 -4.07
CA LEU A 71 6.82 -14.04 -3.39
C LEU A 71 8.30 -14.28 -3.70
N ASN A 72 8.67 -14.26 -4.97
CA ASN A 72 10.05 -14.51 -5.38
C ASN A 72 11.00 -13.37 -4.99
N SER A 73 10.54 -12.12 -5.04
CA SER A 73 11.29 -10.99 -4.50
C SER A 73 11.50 -11.10 -2.99
N MET A 74 10.49 -11.56 -2.26
CA MET A 74 10.57 -11.82 -0.81
C MET A 74 11.58 -12.93 -0.49
N ILE A 75 11.63 -14.01 -1.27
CA ILE A 75 12.62 -15.08 -1.08
C ILE A 75 14.04 -14.50 -1.16
N ILE A 76 14.33 -13.71 -2.18
CA ILE A 76 15.66 -13.09 -2.36
C ILE A 76 15.99 -12.20 -1.16
N GLU A 77 15.07 -11.34 -0.74
CA GLU A 77 15.27 -10.41 0.38
C GLU A 77 15.52 -11.16 1.69
N VAL A 78 14.67 -12.15 2.01
CA VAL A 78 14.80 -12.93 3.26
C VAL A 78 16.10 -13.72 3.28
N ASP A 79 16.46 -14.37 2.18
CA ASP A 79 17.71 -15.14 2.08
C ASP A 79 18.94 -14.26 2.25
N ASP A 80 18.97 -13.11 1.59
CA ASP A 80 20.06 -12.14 1.70
C ASP A 80 20.14 -11.55 3.12
N ASP A 81 19.02 -11.18 3.71
CA ASP A 81 18.97 -10.63 5.06
C ASP A 81 19.43 -11.66 6.10
N LEU A 82 19.02 -12.91 6.00
CA LEU A 82 19.46 -13.96 6.91
C LEU A 82 20.96 -14.26 6.75
N ASP A 83 21.49 -14.25 5.52
CA ASP A 83 22.91 -14.43 5.24
C ASP A 83 23.79 -13.35 5.86
N HIS A 84 23.23 -12.13 6.02
CA HIS A 84 23.90 -10.98 6.63
C HIS A 84 23.48 -10.74 8.09
N TYR A 85 22.82 -11.70 8.74
CA TYR A 85 22.34 -11.59 10.14
C TYR A 85 21.36 -10.45 10.38
N LYS A 86 20.67 -9.99 9.35
CA LYS A 86 19.60 -8.99 9.43
C LYS A 86 18.24 -9.66 9.71
N ILE A 87 18.14 -10.23 10.90
CA ILE A 87 16.99 -11.06 11.27
C ILE A 87 15.69 -10.25 11.37
N PRO A 88 15.64 -9.05 11.99
CA PRO A 88 14.43 -8.25 12.01
C PRO A 88 13.95 -7.83 10.62
N GLU A 89 14.85 -7.51 9.72
CA GLU A 89 14.55 -7.14 8.33
C GLU A 89 13.93 -8.33 7.59
N ALA A 90 14.51 -9.53 7.74
CA ALA A 90 13.92 -10.75 7.18
C ALA A 90 12.53 -11.03 7.72
N ALA A 91 12.32 -10.88 9.01
CA ALA A 91 11.00 -11.05 9.64
C ALA A 91 9.98 -10.04 9.12
N ARG A 92 10.38 -8.78 8.94
CA ARG A 92 9.49 -7.73 8.38
C ARG A 92 9.14 -8.00 6.92
N ALA A 93 10.07 -8.52 6.13
CA ALA A 93 9.79 -8.91 4.74
C ALA A 93 8.75 -10.03 4.67
N LEU A 94 8.84 -11.04 5.53
CA LEU A 94 7.85 -12.10 5.66
C LEU A 94 6.48 -11.55 6.09
N GLU A 95 6.45 -10.71 7.11
CA GLU A 95 5.21 -10.10 7.62
C GLU A 95 4.53 -9.23 6.54
N SER A 96 5.29 -8.43 5.83
CA SER A 96 4.77 -7.58 4.74
C SER A 96 4.18 -8.41 3.60
N PHE A 97 4.86 -9.48 3.20
CA PHE A 97 4.34 -10.37 2.16
C PHE A 97 3.04 -11.06 2.60
N VAL A 98 2.98 -11.58 3.80
CA VAL A 98 1.78 -12.25 4.33
C VAL A 98 0.60 -11.28 4.44
N ASP A 99 0.86 -10.04 4.82
CA ASP A 99 -0.16 -8.99 4.85
C ASP A 99 -0.72 -8.73 3.43
N ASP A 100 0.14 -8.54 2.45
CA ASP A 100 -0.26 -8.34 1.05
C ASP A 100 -1.02 -9.55 0.49
N MET A 101 -0.55 -10.76 0.79
CA MET A 101 -1.22 -12.00 0.38
C MET A 101 -2.64 -12.09 0.96
N SER A 102 -2.82 -11.81 2.23
CA SER A 102 -4.10 -11.90 2.91
C SER A 102 -5.05 -10.76 2.54
N ASN A 103 -4.58 -9.51 2.69
CA ASN A 103 -5.44 -8.33 2.61
C ASN A 103 -5.67 -7.84 1.18
N TRP A 104 -4.85 -8.25 0.24
CA TRP A 104 -5.02 -7.92 -1.17
C TRP A 104 -5.34 -9.11 -2.03
N TYR A 105 -4.44 -10.07 -2.13
CA TYR A 105 -4.64 -11.20 -3.04
C TYR A 105 -5.87 -12.05 -2.67
N VAL A 106 -5.91 -12.57 -1.44
CA VAL A 106 -7.03 -13.44 -1.01
C VAL A 106 -8.34 -12.66 -0.99
N ARG A 107 -8.34 -11.47 -0.43
CA ARG A 107 -9.56 -10.67 -0.33
C ARG A 107 -10.15 -10.33 -1.71
N ARG A 108 -9.33 -9.94 -2.66
CA ARG A 108 -9.78 -9.63 -4.02
C ARG A 108 -10.05 -10.86 -4.87
N SER A 109 -9.51 -12.01 -4.51
CA SER A 109 -9.68 -13.26 -5.26
C SER A 109 -10.76 -14.18 -4.69
N ARG A 110 -11.46 -13.80 -3.62
CA ARG A 110 -12.45 -14.65 -2.95
C ARG A 110 -13.48 -15.25 -3.89
N GLU A 111 -14.04 -14.46 -4.79
CA GLU A 111 -15.06 -14.91 -5.74
C GLU A 111 -14.56 -16.00 -6.67
N ARG A 112 -13.27 -16.01 -6.99
CA ARG A 112 -12.64 -17.07 -7.78
C ARG A 112 -12.70 -18.43 -7.06
N PHE A 113 -12.48 -18.43 -5.75
CA PHE A 113 -12.57 -19.63 -4.90
C PHE A 113 -14.03 -20.08 -4.68
N TRP A 114 -14.97 -19.13 -4.69
CA TRP A 114 -16.41 -19.42 -4.53
C TRP A 114 -17.11 -19.84 -5.81
N ALA A 115 -16.50 -19.65 -6.95
CA ALA A 115 -17.05 -20.01 -8.24
C ALA A 115 -17.41 -21.49 -8.29
N LYS A 116 -18.45 -21.81 -9.06
CA LYS A 116 -18.87 -23.22 -9.25
C LYS A 116 -17.93 -23.96 -10.20
N GLY A 117 -17.71 -25.24 -9.91
CA GLY A 117 -16.86 -26.09 -10.75
C GLY A 117 -15.38 -25.84 -10.55
N MET A 118 -14.56 -26.42 -11.42
CA MET A 118 -13.09 -26.32 -11.41
C MET A 118 -12.60 -25.76 -12.74
N GLU A 119 -13.03 -24.56 -13.06
CA GLU A 119 -12.54 -23.82 -14.22
C GLU A 119 -11.07 -23.40 -14.07
N GLN A 120 -10.41 -23.14 -15.19
CA GLN A 120 -8.97 -22.83 -15.19
C GLN A 120 -8.59 -21.65 -14.29
N ASP A 121 -9.42 -20.60 -14.24
CA ASP A 121 -9.17 -19.46 -13.37
C ASP A 121 -9.15 -19.82 -11.89
N LYS A 122 -10.06 -20.71 -11.46
CA LYS A 122 -10.10 -21.22 -10.09
C LYS A 122 -8.87 -22.10 -9.78
N ILE A 123 -8.46 -22.95 -10.71
CA ILE A 123 -7.25 -23.76 -10.60
C ILE A 123 -6.03 -22.84 -10.46
N ASN A 124 -5.94 -21.80 -11.27
CA ASN A 124 -4.87 -20.81 -11.17
C ASN A 124 -4.81 -20.14 -9.79
N ALA A 125 -5.96 -19.77 -9.24
CA ALA A 125 -6.06 -19.19 -7.90
C ALA A 125 -5.57 -20.15 -6.81
N TYR A 126 -6.02 -21.40 -6.85
CA TYR A 126 -5.56 -22.44 -5.91
C TYR A 126 -4.06 -22.70 -6.02
N MET A 127 -3.55 -22.88 -7.23
CA MET A 127 -2.13 -23.17 -7.44
C MET A 127 -1.23 -22.01 -7.01
N THR A 128 -1.65 -20.78 -7.28
CA THR A 128 -0.93 -19.59 -6.86
C THR A 128 -0.88 -19.46 -5.34
N LEU A 129 -2.04 -19.60 -4.68
CA LEU A 129 -2.11 -19.50 -3.22
C LEU A 129 -1.40 -20.66 -2.53
N TYR A 130 -1.54 -21.89 -3.06
CA TYR A 130 -0.80 -23.06 -2.57
C TYR A 130 0.71 -22.84 -2.61
N THR A 131 1.22 -22.39 -3.75
CA THR A 131 2.65 -22.10 -3.93
C THR A 131 3.12 -21.05 -2.94
N ALA A 132 2.36 -19.97 -2.77
CA ALA A 132 2.69 -18.91 -1.82
C ALA A 132 2.70 -19.39 -0.37
N LEU A 133 1.69 -20.13 0.06
CA LEU A 133 1.59 -20.66 1.43
C LEU A 133 2.72 -21.63 1.77
N VAL A 134 3.02 -22.57 0.89
CA VAL A 134 4.11 -23.54 1.10
C VAL A 134 5.47 -22.83 1.14
N THR A 135 5.70 -21.90 0.25
CA THR A 135 6.96 -21.15 0.18
C THR A 135 7.15 -20.27 1.41
N VAL A 136 6.13 -19.54 1.85
CA VAL A 136 6.17 -18.75 3.08
C VAL A 136 6.44 -19.63 4.29
N ALA A 137 5.78 -20.78 4.39
CA ALA A 137 6.01 -21.70 5.48
C ALA A 137 7.47 -22.16 5.55
N LYS A 138 8.06 -22.50 4.40
CA LYS A 138 9.49 -22.88 4.33
C LYS A 138 10.42 -21.74 4.73
N CYS A 139 10.17 -20.52 4.26
CA CYS A 139 10.97 -19.35 4.62
C CYS A 139 10.86 -18.98 6.10
N ALA A 140 9.68 -19.15 6.70
CA ALA A 140 9.40 -18.80 8.09
C ALA A 140 9.74 -19.93 9.08
N ALA A 141 9.97 -21.14 8.62
CA ALA A 141 10.21 -22.33 9.47
C ALA A 141 11.34 -22.12 10.52
N PRO A 142 12.46 -21.48 10.20
CA PRO A 142 13.50 -21.21 11.22
C PRO A 142 13.02 -20.35 12.38
N MET A 143 12.04 -19.47 12.16
CA MET A 143 11.54 -18.52 13.14
C MET A 143 10.32 -19.05 13.91
N ILE A 144 9.39 -19.71 13.22
CA ILE A 144 8.15 -20.25 13.77
C ILE A 144 7.97 -21.75 13.41
N PRO A 145 8.83 -22.60 13.96
CA PRO A 145 9.00 -23.98 13.47
C PRO A 145 7.76 -24.87 13.65
N PHE A 146 6.93 -24.65 14.65
CA PHE A 146 5.80 -25.53 14.95
C PHE A 146 4.62 -25.29 14.02
N MET A 147 4.23 -24.04 13.87
CA MET A 147 3.13 -23.65 12.99
C MET A 147 3.43 -23.97 11.53
N THR A 148 4.65 -23.73 11.08
CA THR A 148 5.08 -24.01 9.70
C THR A 148 5.13 -25.51 9.43
N GLU A 149 5.53 -26.32 10.40
CA GLU A 149 5.48 -27.78 10.29
C GLU A 149 4.04 -28.29 10.14
N ASP A 150 3.12 -27.73 10.91
CA ASP A 150 1.70 -28.08 10.84
C ASP A 150 1.12 -27.79 9.45
N ILE A 151 1.41 -26.59 8.93
CA ILE A 151 1.02 -26.19 7.57
C ILE A 151 1.61 -27.15 6.53
N TYR A 152 2.88 -27.46 6.63
CA TYR A 152 3.59 -28.36 5.72
C TYR A 152 3.03 -29.76 5.72
N GLN A 153 2.79 -30.35 6.89
CA GLN A 153 2.23 -31.69 7.00
C GLN A 153 0.86 -31.77 6.32
N ASN A 154 0.03 -30.73 6.50
CA ASN A 154 -1.31 -30.71 5.95
C ASN A 154 -1.33 -30.36 4.45
N LEU A 155 -0.53 -29.42 4.00
CA LEU A 155 -0.55 -28.96 2.59
C LEU A 155 0.29 -29.86 1.66
N VAL A 156 1.40 -30.40 2.14
CA VAL A 156 2.37 -31.14 1.31
C VAL A 156 2.33 -32.63 1.60
N ARG A 157 2.59 -33.05 2.83
CA ARG A 157 2.71 -34.47 3.17
C ARG A 157 1.38 -35.23 3.04
N SER A 158 0.27 -34.57 3.22
CA SER A 158 -1.06 -35.20 3.06
C SER A 158 -1.32 -35.69 1.62
N ILE A 159 -0.70 -35.06 0.63
CA ILE A 159 -0.91 -35.36 -0.80
C ILE A 159 0.33 -35.94 -1.49
N ASP A 160 1.51 -35.79 -0.89
CA ASP A 160 2.78 -36.28 -1.46
C ASP A 160 3.66 -36.88 -0.37
N LYS A 161 3.65 -38.23 -0.27
CA LYS A 161 4.46 -38.95 0.70
C LYS A 161 5.93 -39.09 0.32
N THR A 162 6.28 -38.67 -0.90
CA THR A 162 7.68 -38.64 -1.36
C THR A 162 8.42 -37.37 -0.96
N ALA A 163 7.68 -36.34 -0.56
CA ALA A 163 8.26 -35.10 -0.02
C ALA A 163 9.01 -35.38 1.30
N PRO A 164 9.98 -34.54 1.68
CA PRO A 164 10.67 -34.67 2.99
C PRO A 164 9.68 -34.82 4.15
N GLU A 165 10.01 -35.66 5.13
CA GLU A 165 9.14 -35.98 6.26
C GLU A 165 8.79 -34.75 7.15
N SER A 166 9.64 -33.74 7.13
CA SER A 166 9.48 -32.51 7.89
C SER A 166 9.85 -31.30 7.03
N ILE A 167 9.18 -30.17 7.26
CA ILE A 167 9.55 -28.91 6.64
C ILE A 167 11.02 -28.53 6.96
N HIS A 168 11.51 -28.94 8.11
CA HIS A 168 12.87 -28.67 8.57
C HIS A 168 13.94 -29.49 7.85
N LEU A 169 13.54 -30.48 7.05
CA LEU A 169 14.41 -31.26 6.16
C LEU A 169 14.36 -30.74 4.72
N CYS A 170 13.51 -29.78 4.43
CA CYS A 170 13.45 -29.12 3.13
C CYS A 170 14.60 -28.11 2.97
N ASP A 171 15.04 -27.94 1.74
CA ASP A 171 15.93 -26.83 1.40
C ASP A 171 15.19 -25.50 1.54
N PHE A 172 15.96 -24.45 1.85
CA PHE A 172 15.43 -23.10 1.84
C PHE A 172 14.99 -22.74 0.42
N PRO A 173 13.83 -22.09 0.24
CA PRO A 173 13.32 -21.76 -1.10
C PRO A 173 14.31 -20.94 -1.92
N VAL A 174 14.41 -21.28 -3.20
CA VAL A 174 15.17 -20.54 -4.19
C VAL A 174 14.22 -19.77 -5.08
N ALA A 175 14.48 -18.47 -5.28
CA ALA A 175 13.66 -17.65 -6.12
C ALA A 175 13.74 -18.05 -7.59
N ASP A 176 12.60 -18.07 -8.27
CA ASP A 176 12.53 -18.12 -9.72
C ASP A 176 12.49 -16.67 -10.24
N GLU A 177 13.63 -16.17 -10.71
CA GLU A 177 13.76 -14.80 -11.17
C GLU A 177 12.89 -14.49 -12.42
N LYS A 178 12.51 -15.51 -13.18
CA LYS A 178 11.60 -15.37 -14.33
C LYS A 178 10.19 -14.92 -13.93
N MET A 179 9.81 -15.17 -12.69
CA MET A 179 8.52 -14.73 -12.14
C MET A 179 8.57 -13.30 -11.57
N ILE A 180 9.75 -12.71 -11.44
CA ILE A 180 9.91 -11.36 -10.88
C ILE A 180 9.67 -10.32 -11.98
N ASP A 181 8.66 -9.51 -11.76
CA ASP A 181 8.31 -8.36 -12.60
C ASP A 181 8.28 -7.09 -11.74
N LYS A 182 9.39 -6.37 -11.71
CA LYS A 182 9.55 -5.18 -10.87
C LYS A 182 8.58 -4.07 -11.24
N LYS A 183 8.28 -3.91 -12.52
CA LYS A 183 7.29 -2.91 -12.98
C LYS A 183 5.90 -3.20 -12.44
N LEU A 184 5.49 -4.45 -12.46
CA LEU A 184 4.21 -4.90 -11.90
C LEU A 184 4.16 -4.66 -10.39
N GLU A 185 5.22 -4.98 -9.65
CA GLU A 185 5.31 -4.72 -8.21
C GLU A 185 5.21 -3.22 -7.89
N GLU A 186 5.91 -2.38 -8.65
CA GLU A 186 5.89 -0.91 -8.48
C GLU A 186 4.50 -0.33 -8.78
N ASP A 187 3.87 -0.74 -9.88
CA ASP A 187 2.54 -0.26 -10.26
C ASP A 187 1.48 -0.66 -9.22
N MET A 188 1.51 -1.89 -8.73
CA MET A 188 0.61 -2.32 -7.66
C MET A 188 0.88 -1.61 -6.34
N LYS A 189 2.15 -1.32 -6.01
CA LYS A 189 2.47 -0.52 -4.83
C LYS A 189 1.86 0.88 -4.93
N GLU A 190 1.92 1.49 -6.08
CA GLU A 190 1.28 2.79 -6.33
C GLU A 190 -0.24 2.71 -6.16
N VAL A 191 -0.88 1.64 -6.66
CA VAL A 191 -2.31 1.39 -6.43
C VAL A 191 -2.62 1.33 -4.94
N LEU A 192 -1.84 0.57 -4.16
CA LEU A 192 -2.04 0.45 -2.72
C LEU A 192 -1.89 1.81 -2.02
N ASP A 193 -0.89 2.58 -2.38
CA ASP A 193 -0.65 3.92 -1.81
C ASP A 193 -1.82 4.88 -2.13
N ILE A 194 -2.30 4.88 -3.37
CA ILE A 194 -3.47 5.67 -3.79
C ILE A 194 -4.73 5.26 -3.01
N VAL A 195 -4.95 3.97 -2.82
CA VAL A 195 -6.11 3.46 -2.05
C VAL A 195 -6.04 3.91 -0.60
N VAL A 196 -4.87 3.89 0.03
CA VAL A 196 -4.67 4.38 1.41
C VAL A 196 -5.00 5.88 1.48
N MET A 197 -4.50 6.68 0.55
CA MET A 197 -4.77 8.12 0.50
C MET A 197 -6.24 8.42 0.21
N GLY A 198 -6.86 7.67 -0.67
CA GLY A 198 -8.31 7.79 -0.96
C GLY A 198 -9.18 7.45 0.24
N ARG A 199 -8.82 6.44 1.02
CA ARG A 199 -9.49 6.13 2.30
C ARG A 199 -9.32 7.24 3.32
N ALA A 200 -8.14 7.85 3.39
CA ALA A 200 -7.90 9.03 4.23
C ALA A 200 -8.79 10.20 3.81
N CYS A 201 -8.95 10.47 2.51
CA CYS A 201 -9.88 11.47 2.01
C CYS A 201 -11.33 11.19 2.43
N ARG A 202 -11.79 9.93 2.31
CA ARG A 202 -13.13 9.53 2.76
C ARG A 202 -13.33 9.76 4.26
N ASN A 203 -12.34 9.41 5.06
CA ASN A 203 -12.39 9.61 6.51
C ASN A 203 -12.46 11.09 6.87
N THR A 204 -11.65 11.92 6.23
CA THR A 204 -11.67 13.38 6.42
C THR A 204 -13.03 13.98 6.03
N ALA A 205 -13.62 13.52 4.94
CA ALA A 205 -14.94 13.94 4.49
C ALA A 205 -16.10 13.27 5.25
N ASN A 206 -15.81 12.33 6.15
CA ASN A 206 -16.81 11.52 6.86
C ASN A 206 -17.75 10.75 5.93
N ILE A 207 -17.24 10.28 4.80
CA ILE A 207 -18.00 9.51 3.80
C ILE A 207 -17.68 8.03 3.97
N LYS A 208 -18.69 7.23 4.28
CA LYS A 208 -18.53 5.77 4.43
C LYS A 208 -18.18 5.11 3.09
N ASN A 209 -17.37 4.05 3.12
CA ASN A 209 -16.93 3.39 1.90
C ASN A 209 -18.06 2.82 1.03
N ARG A 210 -19.19 2.47 1.63
CA ARG A 210 -20.40 2.02 0.90
C ARG A 210 -21.11 3.13 0.13
N GLN A 211 -20.83 4.41 0.43
CA GLN A 211 -21.39 5.54 -0.30
C GLN A 211 -20.57 5.74 -1.58
N PRO A 212 -21.17 5.59 -2.76
CA PRO A 212 -20.46 5.84 -4.01
C PRO A 212 -20.02 7.30 -4.14
N ILE A 213 -18.89 7.49 -4.80
CA ILE A 213 -18.34 8.80 -5.14
C ILE A 213 -18.21 8.88 -6.66
N GLY A 214 -18.53 10.05 -7.23
CA GLY A 214 -18.52 10.23 -8.67
C GLY A 214 -17.13 10.26 -9.25
N ASN A 215 -16.25 11.11 -8.71
CA ASN A 215 -14.94 11.36 -9.27
C ASN A 215 -13.85 11.43 -8.22
N MET A 216 -12.68 10.92 -8.58
CA MET A 216 -11.44 11.09 -7.85
C MET A 216 -10.34 11.44 -8.86
N PHE A 217 -9.47 12.36 -8.49
CA PHE A 217 -8.36 12.81 -9.30
C PHE A 217 -7.04 12.46 -8.61
N VAL A 218 -6.08 11.96 -9.38
CA VAL A 218 -4.75 11.62 -8.90
C VAL A 218 -3.74 12.44 -9.67
N LYS A 219 -3.01 13.30 -8.98
CA LYS A 219 -1.84 14.00 -9.53
C LYS A 219 -0.60 13.17 -9.25
N ALA A 220 0.03 12.68 -10.31
CA ALA A 220 1.28 11.94 -10.29
C ALA A 220 2.10 12.30 -11.53
N ASP A 221 3.38 11.93 -11.56
CA ASP A 221 4.27 12.17 -12.70
C ASP A 221 4.00 11.21 -13.87
N HIS A 222 3.18 10.19 -13.68
CA HIS A 222 2.72 9.25 -14.71
C HIS A 222 1.31 8.75 -14.40
N SER A 223 0.67 8.09 -15.35
CA SER A 223 -0.63 7.45 -15.18
C SER A 223 -0.52 5.93 -15.20
N LEU A 224 -1.44 5.27 -14.51
CA LEU A 224 -1.60 3.81 -14.53
C LEU A 224 -2.58 3.38 -15.63
N THR A 225 -2.40 2.15 -16.13
CA THR A 225 -3.31 1.57 -17.12
C THR A 225 -4.65 1.19 -16.51
N ASP A 226 -5.64 0.89 -17.36
CA ASP A 226 -7.02 0.63 -16.96
C ASP A 226 -7.14 -0.50 -15.91
N PHE A 227 -6.34 -1.54 -16.02
CA PHE A 227 -6.33 -2.63 -15.03
C PHE A 227 -6.13 -2.11 -13.59
N TYR A 228 -5.20 -1.20 -13.39
CA TYR A 228 -4.90 -0.63 -12.08
C TYR A 228 -5.94 0.41 -11.66
N VAL A 229 -6.43 1.19 -12.61
CA VAL A 229 -7.50 2.17 -12.36
C VAL A 229 -8.77 1.47 -11.87
N ASP A 230 -9.15 0.36 -12.49
CA ASP A 230 -10.31 -0.44 -12.10
C ASP A 230 -10.19 -0.95 -10.65
N ILE A 231 -8.99 -1.35 -10.21
CA ILE A 231 -8.75 -1.76 -8.82
C ILE A 231 -8.98 -0.58 -7.86
N ILE A 232 -8.46 0.60 -8.19
CA ILE A 232 -8.61 1.80 -7.36
C ILE A 232 -10.10 2.18 -7.25
N GLU A 233 -10.82 2.20 -8.35
CA GLU A 233 -12.25 2.51 -8.42
C GLU A 233 -13.06 1.55 -7.56
N ASP A 234 -12.78 0.26 -7.67
CA ASP A 234 -13.48 -0.78 -6.92
C ASP A 234 -13.17 -0.68 -5.40
N GLU A 235 -11.91 -0.55 -5.04
CA GLU A 235 -11.48 -0.45 -3.62
C GLU A 235 -12.03 0.77 -2.90
N LEU A 236 -12.16 1.88 -3.62
CA LEU A 236 -12.60 3.15 -3.06
C LEU A 236 -14.09 3.44 -3.31
N ASN A 237 -14.78 2.58 -4.05
CA ASN A 237 -16.17 2.82 -4.47
C ASN A 237 -16.32 4.19 -5.16
N VAL A 238 -15.48 4.44 -6.14
CA VAL A 238 -15.47 5.65 -6.96
C VAL A 238 -15.82 5.27 -8.39
N LYS A 239 -16.66 6.04 -9.04
CA LYS A 239 -17.10 5.76 -10.42
C LYS A 239 -16.02 6.02 -11.46
N ASN A 240 -15.28 7.10 -11.27
CA ASN A 240 -14.24 7.52 -12.19
C ASN A 240 -13.00 7.99 -11.43
N VAL A 241 -11.87 7.38 -11.74
CA VAL A 241 -10.55 7.82 -11.28
C VAL A 241 -9.79 8.38 -12.49
N THR A 242 -9.35 9.62 -12.39
CA THR A 242 -8.65 10.32 -13.47
C THR A 242 -7.27 10.76 -12.99
N PHE A 243 -6.24 10.41 -13.74
CA PHE A 243 -4.89 10.93 -13.54
C PHE A 243 -4.78 12.31 -14.23
N THR A 244 -4.18 13.26 -13.53
CA THR A 244 -4.03 14.64 -14.00
C THR A 244 -2.64 15.18 -13.66
N ASP A 245 -2.16 16.12 -14.46
CA ASP A 245 -0.90 16.82 -14.22
C ASP A 245 -1.09 18.02 -13.28
N ASP A 246 -2.32 18.47 -13.09
CA ASP A 246 -2.63 19.68 -12.37
C ASP A 246 -3.90 19.52 -11.52
N VAL A 247 -3.79 19.91 -10.25
CA VAL A 247 -4.92 19.89 -9.29
C VAL A 247 -5.42 21.30 -8.94
N ARG A 248 -5.04 22.33 -9.71
CA ARG A 248 -5.43 23.73 -9.45
C ARG A 248 -6.92 23.98 -9.49
N ASP A 249 -7.68 23.17 -10.24
CA ASP A 249 -9.13 23.28 -10.28
C ASP A 249 -9.81 22.84 -8.97
N PHE A 250 -9.11 22.06 -8.14
CA PHE A 250 -9.65 21.47 -6.91
C PHE A 250 -8.98 21.99 -5.64
N THR A 251 -7.83 22.63 -5.76
CA THR A 251 -7.00 23.09 -4.64
C THR A 251 -6.65 24.57 -4.80
N SER A 252 -6.32 25.21 -3.69
CA SER A 252 -5.85 26.59 -3.64
C SER A 252 -4.75 26.70 -2.59
N TYR A 253 -3.90 27.71 -2.72
CA TYR A 253 -2.89 28.00 -1.71
C TYR A 253 -3.32 29.20 -0.88
N THR A 254 -2.98 29.16 0.42
CA THR A 254 -3.10 30.29 1.33
C THR A 254 -1.72 30.68 1.84
N PHE A 255 -1.51 31.96 2.01
CA PHE A 255 -0.23 32.53 2.42
C PHE A 255 -0.39 33.32 3.70
N LYS A 256 0.54 33.06 4.64
CA LYS A 256 0.70 33.86 5.86
C LYS A 256 2.14 34.28 5.99
N PRO A 257 2.44 35.43 6.58
CA PRO A 257 3.84 35.85 6.78
C PRO A 257 4.50 34.97 7.85
N GLN A 258 5.75 34.56 7.59
CA GLN A 258 6.61 33.97 8.60
C GLN A 258 7.13 35.05 9.52
N LEU A 259 6.60 35.15 10.73
CA LEU A 259 6.88 36.24 11.65
C LEU A 259 8.35 36.38 12.03
N LYS A 260 9.08 35.26 12.09
CA LYS A 260 10.49 35.26 12.43
C LYS A 260 11.37 35.96 11.40
N THR A 261 11.01 35.93 10.13
CA THR A 261 11.79 36.51 9.04
C THR A 261 11.21 37.83 8.60
N VAL A 262 9.88 37.96 8.57
CA VAL A 262 9.17 39.19 8.11
C VAL A 262 9.14 40.28 9.18
N GLY A 263 9.04 39.92 10.46
CA GLY A 263 9.00 40.84 11.57
C GLY A 263 10.22 41.81 11.61
N PRO A 264 11.45 41.30 11.55
CA PRO A 264 12.64 42.15 11.49
C PRO A 264 12.73 43.06 10.26
N LYS A 265 12.22 42.60 9.11
CA LYS A 265 12.28 43.32 7.83
C LYS A 265 11.16 44.37 7.67
N TYR A 266 9.94 44.00 8.07
CA TYR A 266 8.73 44.78 7.76
C TYR A 266 7.75 44.86 8.94
N GLY A 267 8.22 44.96 10.16
CA GLY A 267 7.38 44.88 11.36
C GLY A 267 6.24 45.93 11.40
N LYS A 268 6.47 47.11 10.88
CA LYS A 268 5.44 48.17 10.81
C LYS A 268 4.36 47.92 9.76
N GLN A 269 4.68 47.13 8.73
CA GLN A 269 3.80 46.79 7.63
C GLN A 269 3.12 45.42 7.82
N LEU A 270 3.35 44.75 8.93
CA LEU A 270 2.90 43.34 9.12
C LEU A 270 1.38 43.16 8.98
N GLY A 271 0.60 44.12 9.51
CA GLY A 271 -0.87 44.10 9.35
C GLY A 271 -1.32 44.20 7.91
N GLY A 272 -0.73 45.12 7.15
CA GLY A 272 -0.99 45.28 5.72
C GLY A 272 -0.52 44.08 4.88
N ILE A 273 0.60 43.45 5.25
CA ILE A 273 1.11 42.25 4.62
C ILE A 273 0.12 41.07 4.81
N LYS A 274 -0.37 40.86 6.04
CA LYS A 274 -1.37 39.82 6.33
C LYS A 274 -2.64 40.05 5.53
N GLU A 275 -3.14 41.27 5.45
CA GLU A 275 -4.34 41.61 4.69
C GLU A 275 -4.14 41.37 3.20
N HIS A 276 -3.02 41.82 2.64
CA HIS A 276 -2.70 41.58 1.23
C HIS A 276 -2.60 40.10 0.88
N LEU A 277 -1.87 39.30 1.67
CA LEU A 277 -1.72 37.86 1.46
C LEU A 277 -3.06 37.12 1.55
N SER A 278 -3.97 37.54 2.43
CA SER A 278 -5.29 36.95 2.57
C SER A 278 -6.22 37.23 1.37
N SER A 279 -5.96 38.30 0.62
CA SER A 279 -6.73 38.73 -0.54
C SER A 279 -6.26 38.12 -1.87
N LEU A 280 -5.13 37.42 -1.88
CA LEU A 280 -4.54 36.87 -3.11
C LEU A 280 -5.32 35.66 -3.64
N ASP A 281 -5.34 35.56 -4.98
CA ASP A 281 -5.61 34.27 -5.62
C ASP A 281 -4.41 33.35 -5.36
N GLY A 282 -4.63 32.32 -4.53
CA GLY A 282 -3.55 31.47 -4.06
C GLY A 282 -2.80 30.74 -5.17
N ASN A 283 -3.49 30.27 -6.20
CA ASN A 283 -2.85 29.59 -7.33
C ASN A 283 -2.01 30.54 -8.19
N ALA A 284 -2.53 31.75 -8.47
CA ALA A 284 -1.81 32.78 -9.21
C ALA A 284 -0.57 33.26 -8.43
N ALA A 285 -0.71 33.44 -7.12
CA ALA A 285 0.40 33.83 -6.24
C ALA A 285 1.49 32.75 -6.18
N MET A 286 1.12 31.49 -6.14
CA MET A 286 2.09 30.39 -6.16
C MET A 286 2.83 30.33 -7.50
N ASP A 287 2.16 30.54 -8.61
CA ASP A 287 2.79 30.59 -9.93
C ASP A 287 3.79 31.77 -10.02
N GLU A 288 3.43 32.93 -9.48
CA GLU A 288 4.31 34.09 -9.41
C GLU A 288 5.54 33.82 -8.53
N LEU A 289 5.35 33.21 -7.35
CA LEU A 289 6.43 32.83 -6.45
C LEU A 289 7.43 31.88 -7.10
N LYS A 290 6.93 30.86 -7.81
CA LYS A 290 7.78 29.89 -8.54
C LYS A 290 8.51 30.53 -9.71
N ALA A 291 7.86 31.43 -10.43
CA ALA A 291 8.45 32.09 -11.59
C ALA A 291 9.48 33.15 -11.25
N LYS A 292 9.22 33.94 -10.20
CA LYS A 292 10.02 35.14 -9.83
C LYS A 292 10.83 34.97 -8.55
N GLY A 293 10.62 33.92 -7.79
CA GLY A 293 11.28 33.65 -6.51
C GLY A 293 10.78 34.52 -5.33
N ALA A 294 9.87 35.41 -5.57
CA ALA A 294 9.31 36.29 -4.53
C ALA A 294 7.95 36.85 -4.94
N LEU A 295 7.13 37.17 -3.94
CA LEU A 295 5.93 38.01 -4.09
C LEU A 295 6.30 39.46 -3.77
N VAL A 296 6.06 40.36 -4.72
CA VAL A 296 6.37 41.77 -4.60
C VAL A 296 5.09 42.60 -4.66
N PHE A 297 4.88 43.46 -3.66
CA PHE A 297 3.70 44.31 -3.57
C PHE A 297 3.98 45.54 -2.67
N ASP A 298 3.13 46.56 -2.73
CA ASP A 298 3.23 47.74 -1.93
C ASP A 298 2.28 47.72 -0.73
N VAL A 299 2.79 48.08 0.44
CA VAL A 299 2.01 48.28 1.67
C VAL A 299 2.31 49.67 2.22
N ALA A 300 1.31 50.53 2.24
CA ALA A 300 1.42 51.90 2.75
C ALA A 300 2.64 52.69 2.18
N GLY A 301 2.91 52.53 0.89
CA GLY A 301 4.02 53.17 0.19
C GLY A 301 5.38 52.46 0.33
N THR A 302 5.44 51.38 1.06
CA THR A 302 6.65 50.53 1.19
C THR A 302 6.60 49.33 0.28
N LYS A 303 7.63 49.17 -0.54
CA LYS A 303 7.76 47.99 -1.39
C LYS A 303 8.17 46.78 -0.56
N VAL A 304 7.33 45.73 -0.56
CA VAL A 304 7.55 44.49 0.17
C VAL A 304 7.90 43.38 -0.83
N SER A 305 8.96 42.64 -0.55
CA SER A 305 9.36 41.46 -1.30
C SER A 305 9.48 40.27 -0.34
N LEU A 306 8.67 39.24 -0.55
CA LEU A 306 8.62 38.05 0.28
C LEU A 306 9.04 36.83 -0.53
N SER A 307 10.14 36.19 -0.10
CA SER A 307 10.57 34.89 -0.67
C SER A 307 9.82 33.74 -0.02
N GLU A 308 10.06 32.52 -0.48
CA GLU A 308 9.44 31.29 0.09
C GLU A 308 9.74 31.17 1.60
N GLU A 309 10.94 31.58 2.05
CA GLU A 309 11.33 31.55 3.46
C GLU A 309 10.52 32.54 4.34
N ASP A 310 9.99 33.56 3.73
CA ASP A 310 9.19 34.62 4.39
C ASP A 310 7.71 34.27 4.48
N LEU A 311 7.30 33.13 3.93
CA LEU A 311 5.91 32.73 3.78
C LEU A 311 5.64 31.39 4.46
N LEU A 312 4.52 31.31 5.17
CA LEU A 312 3.86 30.07 5.56
C LEU A 312 2.84 29.76 4.49
N ILE A 313 3.09 28.70 3.72
CA ILE A 313 2.28 28.29 2.58
C ILE A 313 1.49 27.05 2.96
N GLU A 314 0.16 27.14 2.91
CA GLU A 314 -0.74 26.02 3.16
C GLU A 314 -1.56 25.73 1.90
N MET A 315 -1.62 24.46 1.49
CA MET A 315 -2.54 24.03 0.44
C MET A 315 -3.90 23.74 1.07
N SER A 316 -4.95 24.33 0.52
CA SER A 316 -6.34 24.11 0.92
C SER A 316 -7.16 23.59 -0.23
N GLN A 317 -8.26 22.89 0.08
CA GLN A 317 -9.21 22.42 -0.91
C GLN A 317 -10.28 23.48 -1.20
N LYS A 318 -10.75 23.51 -2.45
CA LYS A 318 -11.98 24.22 -2.82
C LYS A 318 -13.19 23.50 -2.24
N GLU A 319 -14.29 24.22 -2.06
CA GLU A 319 -15.56 23.65 -1.58
C GLU A 319 -15.99 22.49 -2.47
N GLY A 320 -16.41 21.39 -1.84
CA GLY A 320 -16.81 20.16 -2.54
C GLY A 320 -15.68 19.18 -2.82
N TYR A 321 -14.46 19.48 -2.38
CA TYR A 321 -13.31 18.60 -2.58
C TYR A 321 -12.55 18.37 -1.29
N VAL A 322 -12.00 17.15 -1.15
CA VAL A 322 -11.08 16.77 -0.06
C VAL A 322 -9.83 16.18 -0.70
N SER A 323 -8.65 16.54 -0.21
CA SER A 323 -7.39 16.03 -0.73
C SER A 323 -6.47 15.51 0.35
N GLU A 324 -5.61 14.57 -0.05
CA GLU A 324 -4.46 14.08 0.68
C GLU A 324 -3.26 14.09 -0.25
N ALA A 325 -2.09 14.41 0.26
CA ALA A 325 -0.87 14.48 -0.53
C ALA A 325 0.32 13.93 0.24
N ASP A 326 1.24 13.34 -0.50
CA ASP A 326 2.60 13.04 -0.04
C ASP A 326 3.64 13.74 -0.94
N ASN A 327 4.91 13.35 -0.85
CA ASN A 327 5.97 13.96 -1.65
C ASN A 327 5.89 13.64 -3.15
N TYR A 328 5.10 12.65 -3.54
CA TYR A 328 5.07 12.11 -4.91
C TYR A 328 3.73 12.31 -5.61
N MET A 329 2.63 12.30 -4.86
CA MET A 329 1.29 12.36 -5.45
C MET A 329 0.30 13.13 -4.58
N THR A 330 -0.77 13.58 -5.22
CA THR A 330 -1.93 14.19 -4.56
C THR A 330 -3.19 13.46 -5.03
N VAL A 331 -4.04 13.09 -4.08
CA VAL A 331 -5.34 12.49 -4.34
C VAL A 331 -6.42 13.49 -3.97
N VAL A 332 -7.35 13.77 -4.88
CA VAL A 332 -8.47 14.69 -4.68
C VAL A 332 -9.78 13.94 -4.88
N LEU A 333 -10.65 14.01 -3.90
CA LEU A 333 -11.96 13.38 -3.89
C LEU A 333 -13.06 14.42 -4.09
N ASP A 334 -13.94 14.20 -5.06
CA ASP A 334 -15.15 15.00 -5.25
C ASP A 334 -16.21 14.50 -4.27
N THR A 335 -16.59 15.35 -3.32
CA THR A 335 -17.55 15.01 -2.26
C THR A 335 -18.99 15.34 -2.64
N ASN A 336 -19.24 15.90 -3.83
CA ASN A 336 -20.58 16.24 -4.27
C ASN A 336 -21.38 14.97 -4.58
N LEU A 337 -22.57 14.88 -3.99
CA LEU A 337 -23.49 13.79 -4.23
C LEU A 337 -24.48 14.18 -5.33
N THR A 338 -24.50 13.42 -6.40
CA THR A 338 -25.54 13.56 -7.45
C THR A 338 -26.69 12.60 -7.18
N PRO A 339 -27.88 12.85 -7.76
CA PRO A 339 -29.01 11.91 -7.61
C PRO A 339 -28.70 10.48 -8.07
N GLU A 340 -27.76 10.31 -8.97
CA GLU A 340 -27.32 9.01 -9.50
C GLU A 340 -26.44 8.24 -8.51
N LEU A 341 -25.91 8.91 -7.50
CA LEU A 341 -25.04 8.32 -6.46
C LEU A 341 -25.81 7.97 -5.17
N ILE A 342 -27.06 8.39 -5.06
CA ILE A 342 -27.95 8.13 -3.92
C ILE A 342 -28.83 6.92 -4.22
#